data_751713e2201753ec0053dff51e2dc214
#
_entry.id   751713e2201753ec0053dff51e2dc214
#
_cell.length_a   1.000
_cell.length_b   1.000
_cell.length_c   1.000
_cell.angle_alpha   90.00
_cell.angle_beta   90.00
_cell.angle_gamma   90.00
#
_symmetry.space_group_name_H-M   'P 1'
#
loop_
_entity.id
_entity.type
_entity.pdbx_description
1 polymer ?
#
loop_
_entity_poly.entity_id
_entity_poly.type
_entity_poly.pdbx_seq_one_letter_code
_entity_poly.pdbx_strand_id
1 'polypeptide(L)'
;MRNRFSLKISCVLSILALGLNSSLLGQTSPPSTAPEEWGAVSINMEEIEYPYPVNYFNFSVYGQDVRVAYMDVAPKGQPNGRTVIFHHGGLYYGWYWENQIEALSSAGYRVIAKDRLGWGKSSKPIIPYSINLWASNTARLMDHLEISEAALVGHSIGGQMVTRFAFLYPDRITHLVTVNQVGLTDRRAGRGFRPLSGEIESNPDMDEVYESLLRWAEENYSSWQPAFSKHMRIRYGQRLSGDWPRLARVNQLTGHMRAMDTVVNDWQHIQTKTLILGGEDDYPSFSREAKRAAKVFPNAETFLIPGVGHNPHEEVPDIVSTQLIKFLE
;
A
#
# COMPACT_ATOMS: atom_id res chain seq x y z
N MET A 1 -58.03 66.42 14.48
CA MET A 1 -58.86 65.40 13.96
C MET A 1 -58.11 64.61 12.90
N ARG A 2 -57.51 63.49 13.21
CA ARG A 2 -57.14 62.40 12.34
C ARG A 2 -56.38 61.39 13.19
N ASN A 3 -57.10 60.37 13.62
CA ASN A 3 -56.56 59.11 14.25
C ASN A 3 -55.68 58.41 13.26
N ARG A 4 -54.44 58.04 13.66
CA ARG A 4 -53.64 57.01 13.02
C ARG A 4 -53.47 55.84 13.96
N PHE A 5 -54.17 54.74 13.65
CA PHE A 5 -53.96 53.45 14.23
C PHE A 5 -52.63 52.90 13.73
N SER A 6 -51.71 52.64 14.63
CA SER A 6 -50.46 51.90 14.33
C SER A 6 -50.68 50.39 14.65
N LEU A 7 -50.69 49.59 13.63
CA LEU A 7 -50.78 48.15 13.72
C LEU A 7 -49.36 47.59 13.97
N LYS A 8 -49.14 47.10 15.18
CA LYS A 8 -47.89 46.37 15.48
C LYS A 8 -48.06 44.92 15.02
N ILE A 9 -47.37 44.53 13.94
CA ILE A 9 -47.22 43.13 13.51
C ILE A 9 -46.05 42.56 14.31
N SER A 10 -46.37 41.66 15.24
CA SER A 10 -45.38 40.80 15.93
C SER A 10 -45.05 39.65 15.02
N CYS A 11 -43.88 39.69 14.37
CA CYS A 11 -43.31 38.53 13.73
C CYS A 11 -42.74 37.60 14.80
N VAL A 12 -43.40 36.46 15.02
CA VAL A 12 -42.86 35.33 15.79
C VAL A 12 -41.92 34.59 14.87
N LEU A 13 -40.62 34.77 15.04
CA LEU A 13 -39.62 33.90 14.41
C LEU A 13 -39.60 32.56 15.16
N SER A 14 -40.20 31.54 14.57
CA SER A 14 -40.00 30.15 14.98
C SER A 14 -38.61 29.74 14.52
N ILE A 15 -37.66 29.72 15.45
CA ILE A 15 -36.34 29.10 15.24
C ILE A 15 -36.55 27.58 15.25
N LEU A 16 -36.63 26.95 14.05
CA LEU A 16 -36.44 25.51 13.93
C LEU A 16 -34.96 25.24 14.27
N ALA A 17 -34.73 24.71 15.48
CA ALA A 17 -33.47 24.08 15.81
C ALA A 17 -33.35 22.79 15.01
N LEU A 18 -32.71 22.87 13.84
CA LEU A 18 -32.17 21.70 13.17
C LEU A 18 -31.06 21.14 14.09
N GLY A 19 -31.39 20.03 14.74
CA GLY A 19 -30.44 19.21 15.44
C GLY A 19 -29.39 18.71 14.43
N LEU A 20 -28.29 19.43 14.29
CA LEU A 20 -27.11 18.93 13.63
C LEU A 20 -26.59 17.77 14.48
N ASN A 21 -26.77 16.56 13.94
CA ASN A 21 -26.13 15.36 14.45
C ASN A 21 -24.63 15.61 14.50
N SER A 22 -24.09 15.79 15.69
CA SER A 22 -22.65 15.95 15.99
C SER A 22 -21.86 14.63 15.87
N SER A 23 -22.33 13.68 15.09
CA SER A 23 -21.66 12.38 14.83
C SER A 23 -20.82 12.33 13.55
N LEU A 24 -20.52 13.48 12.94
CA LEU A 24 -19.66 13.59 11.73
C LEU A 24 -18.35 14.36 11.97
N LEU A 25 -17.95 14.58 13.21
CA LEU A 25 -16.54 14.86 13.50
C LEU A 25 -15.81 13.51 13.40
N GLY A 26 -15.10 13.30 12.29
CA GLY A 26 -14.38 12.06 12.01
C GLY A 26 -13.51 11.67 13.20
N GLN A 27 -13.54 10.39 13.54
CA GLN A 27 -12.69 9.81 14.57
C GLN A 27 -11.23 10.07 14.18
N THR A 28 -10.52 10.88 14.97
CA THR A 28 -9.14 11.33 14.68
C THR A 28 -8.07 10.33 15.14
N SER A 29 -8.50 9.19 15.70
CA SER A 29 -7.64 8.10 16.18
C SER A 29 -8.34 6.76 15.95
N PRO A 30 -7.58 5.64 15.90
CA PRO A 30 -8.15 4.30 15.89
C PRO A 30 -9.07 4.08 17.10
N PRO A 31 -10.03 3.13 17.04
CA PRO A 31 -10.75 2.68 18.22
C PRO A 31 -9.78 2.25 19.32
N SER A 32 -10.07 2.53 20.58
CA SER A 32 -9.19 2.16 21.70
C SER A 32 -9.16 0.66 22.00
N THR A 33 -10.18 -0.07 21.55
CA THR A 33 -10.29 -1.54 21.67
C THR A 33 -10.77 -2.11 20.34
N ALA A 34 -10.50 -3.39 20.10
CA ALA A 34 -11.01 -4.06 18.92
C ALA A 34 -12.54 -4.05 18.90
N PRO A 35 -13.19 -3.57 17.82
CA PRO A 35 -14.64 -3.65 17.68
C PRO A 35 -15.15 -5.11 17.77
N GLU A 36 -16.25 -5.34 18.48
CA GLU A 36 -16.82 -6.67 18.72
C GLU A 36 -17.17 -7.42 17.44
N GLU A 37 -17.53 -6.69 16.37
CA GLU A 37 -17.86 -7.24 15.05
C GLU A 37 -16.64 -7.71 14.25
N TRP A 38 -15.41 -7.50 14.74
CA TRP A 38 -14.21 -7.95 14.04
C TRP A 38 -13.99 -9.45 14.25
N GLY A 39 -14.57 -10.26 13.36
CA GLY A 39 -14.40 -11.70 13.33
C GLY A 39 -13.13 -12.15 12.56
N ALA A 40 -12.96 -13.49 12.50
CA ALA A 40 -11.87 -14.10 11.76
C ALA A 40 -11.90 -13.70 10.27
N VAL A 41 -10.71 -13.53 9.70
CA VAL A 41 -10.48 -13.32 8.27
C VAL A 41 -9.54 -14.40 7.77
N SER A 42 -9.92 -15.10 6.69
CA SER A 42 -9.06 -16.12 6.09
C SER A 42 -7.71 -15.53 5.69
N ILE A 43 -6.65 -16.32 5.76
CA ILE A 43 -5.33 -15.83 5.37
C ILE A 43 -5.23 -15.45 3.89
N ASN A 44 -6.15 -15.95 3.06
CA ASN A 44 -6.28 -15.60 1.65
C ASN A 44 -7.33 -14.50 1.41
N MET A 45 -7.91 -13.92 2.47
CA MET A 45 -8.88 -12.81 2.37
C MET A 45 -10.07 -13.15 1.45
N GLU A 46 -10.56 -14.40 1.48
CA GLU A 46 -11.58 -14.87 0.53
C GLU A 46 -12.92 -14.14 0.71
N GLU A 47 -13.26 -13.81 1.96
CA GLU A 47 -14.47 -13.06 2.35
C GLU A 47 -14.35 -11.54 2.17
N ILE A 48 -13.17 -11.03 1.85
CA ILE A 48 -12.94 -9.60 1.65
C ILE A 48 -13.17 -9.25 0.18
N GLU A 49 -14.14 -8.39 -0.09
CA GLU A 49 -14.37 -7.88 -1.44
C GLU A 49 -13.36 -6.80 -1.81
N TYR A 50 -12.80 -6.89 -3.01
CA TYR A 50 -11.94 -5.86 -3.59
C TYR A 50 -12.78 -4.92 -4.48
N PRO A 51 -12.35 -3.66 -4.68
CA PRO A 51 -13.14 -2.68 -5.44
C PRO A 51 -13.26 -3.00 -6.95
N TYR A 52 -12.41 -3.90 -7.44
CA TYR A 52 -12.43 -4.36 -8.82
C TYR A 52 -12.35 -5.89 -8.89
N PRO A 53 -12.79 -6.51 -10.00
CA PRO A 53 -12.70 -7.96 -10.18
C PRO A 53 -11.28 -8.49 -9.99
N VAL A 54 -11.15 -9.58 -9.22
CA VAL A 54 -9.87 -10.22 -8.95
C VAL A 54 -9.68 -11.39 -9.90
N ASN A 55 -8.56 -11.38 -10.61
CA ASN A 55 -8.08 -12.44 -11.46
C ASN A 55 -6.94 -13.20 -10.80
N TYR A 56 -6.63 -14.39 -11.29
CA TYR A 56 -5.57 -15.23 -10.76
C TYR A 56 -4.65 -15.72 -11.87
N PHE A 57 -3.34 -15.49 -11.69
CA PHE A 57 -2.29 -16.08 -12.50
C PHE A 57 -1.69 -17.28 -11.77
N ASN A 58 -1.86 -18.47 -12.35
CA ASN A 58 -1.40 -19.72 -11.77
C ASN A 58 -0.04 -20.14 -12.36
N PHE A 59 0.87 -20.60 -11.51
CA PHE A 59 2.18 -21.12 -11.91
C PHE A 59 2.81 -21.97 -10.81
N SER A 60 3.92 -22.63 -11.09
CA SER A 60 4.68 -23.37 -10.08
C SER A 60 5.96 -22.63 -9.70
N VAL A 61 6.29 -22.66 -8.39
CA VAL A 61 7.52 -22.13 -7.83
C VAL A 61 8.04 -23.06 -6.74
N TYR A 62 9.33 -23.41 -6.79
CA TYR A 62 9.94 -24.38 -5.88
C TYR A 62 9.12 -25.69 -5.75
N GLY A 63 8.54 -26.18 -6.85
CA GLY A 63 7.73 -27.39 -6.88
C GLY A 63 6.35 -27.27 -6.21
N GLN A 64 5.89 -26.06 -5.88
CA GLN A 64 4.58 -25.80 -5.34
C GLN A 64 3.72 -25.03 -6.34
N ASP A 65 2.50 -25.48 -6.56
CA ASP A 65 1.53 -24.75 -7.37
C ASP A 65 0.98 -23.57 -6.56
N VAL A 66 1.04 -22.40 -7.17
CA VAL A 66 0.66 -21.13 -6.54
C VAL A 66 -0.16 -20.27 -7.49
N ARG A 67 -0.91 -19.34 -6.93
CA ARG A 67 -1.60 -18.30 -7.67
C ARG A 67 -1.18 -16.91 -7.17
N VAL A 68 -1.05 -15.97 -8.07
CA VAL A 68 -0.96 -14.53 -7.78
C VAL A 68 -2.29 -13.88 -8.14
N ALA A 69 -2.90 -13.21 -7.18
CA ALA A 69 -4.13 -12.44 -7.37
C ALA A 69 -3.79 -11.04 -7.90
N TYR A 70 -4.61 -10.52 -8.80
CA TYR A 70 -4.47 -9.17 -9.33
C TYR A 70 -5.81 -8.60 -9.80
N MET A 71 -5.94 -7.29 -9.72
CA MET A 71 -6.99 -6.52 -10.40
C MET A 71 -6.40 -5.98 -11.70
N ASP A 72 -7.14 -6.09 -12.81
CA ASP A 72 -6.78 -5.56 -14.12
C ASP A 72 -7.88 -4.59 -14.55
N VAL A 73 -7.59 -3.31 -14.47
CA VAL A 73 -8.55 -2.24 -14.69
C VAL A 73 -8.25 -1.56 -16.03
N ALA A 74 -9.19 -1.71 -16.96
CA ALA A 74 -9.11 -1.05 -18.26
C ALA A 74 -9.20 0.48 -18.12
N PRO A 75 -8.65 1.24 -19.09
CA PRO A 75 -8.85 2.67 -19.12
C PRO A 75 -10.33 3.05 -19.11
N LYS A 76 -10.72 3.95 -18.19
CA LYS A 76 -12.07 4.56 -18.14
C LYS A 76 -12.14 5.81 -19.03
N GLY A 77 -10.99 6.53 -19.16
CA GLY A 77 -10.85 7.66 -20.07
C GLY A 77 -10.41 7.21 -21.46
N GLN A 78 -10.00 8.17 -22.32
CA GLN A 78 -9.42 7.88 -23.61
C GLN A 78 -8.14 7.05 -23.42
N PRO A 79 -8.04 5.83 -23.98
CA PRO A 79 -6.85 4.99 -23.80
C PRO A 79 -5.57 5.67 -24.33
N ASN A 80 -4.52 5.69 -23.51
CA ASN A 80 -3.22 6.24 -23.89
C ASN A 80 -2.18 5.16 -24.29
N GLY A 81 -2.58 3.88 -24.29
CA GLY A 81 -1.75 2.75 -24.68
C GLY A 81 -0.71 2.34 -23.62
N ARG A 82 -0.71 2.97 -22.44
CA ARG A 82 0.28 2.73 -21.38
C ARG A 82 -0.31 1.90 -20.24
N THR A 83 0.55 1.09 -19.62
CA THR A 83 0.18 0.26 -18.47
C THR A 83 0.95 0.68 -17.22
N VAL A 84 0.27 0.69 -16.08
CA VAL A 84 0.88 0.92 -14.75
C VAL A 84 0.64 -0.31 -13.89
N ILE A 85 1.69 -0.81 -13.21
CA ILE A 85 1.60 -1.95 -12.29
C ILE A 85 1.95 -1.50 -10.87
N PHE A 86 1.02 -1.68 -9.94
CA PHE A 86 1.17 -1.34 -8.54
C PHE A 86 1.64 -2.50 -7.69
N HIS A 87 2.61 -2.23 -6.81
CA HIS A 87 3.17 -3.15 -5.83
C HIS A 87 2.97 -2.64 -4.41
N HIS A 88 2.23 -3.38 -3.61
CA HIS A 88 1.90 -2.99 -2.24
C HIS A 88 3.05 -3.17 -1.24
N GLY A 89 2.94 -2.47 -0.11
CA GLY A 89 3.83 -2.54 1.04
C GLY A 89 3.70 -3.82 1.87
N GLY A 90 4.48 -3.93 2.93
CA GLY A 90 4.41 -5.04 3.89
C GLY A 90 3.08 -5.06 4.62
N LEU A 91 2.48 -6.25 4.77
CA LEU A 91 1.20 -6.44 5.46
C LEU A 91 -0.01 -5.77 4.77
N TYR A 92 0.13 -5.35 3.51
CA TYR A 92 -0.93 -4.78 2.69
C TYR A 92 -1.28 -5.70 1.51
N TYR A 93 -2.10 -5.23 0.59
CA TYR A 93 -2.65 -5.92 -0.57
C TYR A 93 -2.97 -4.90 -1.68
N GLY A 94 -3.23 -5.35 -2.89
CA GLY A 94 -3.43 -4.48 -4.06
C GLY A 94 -4.58 -3.48 -3.92
N TRP A 95 -5.61 -3.82 -3.16
CA TRP A 95 -6.77 -2.96 -2.96
C TRP A 95 -6.41 -1.56 -2.38
N TYR A 96 -5.40 -1.44 -1.52
CA TYR A 96 -5.10 -0.13 -0.91
C TYR A 96 -4.63 0.95 -1.92
N TRP A 97 -4.42 0.59 -3.18
CA TRP A 97 -4.18 1.51 -4.29
C TRP A 97 -5.48 2.03 -4.96
N GLU A 98 -6.66 1.80 -4.39
CA GLU A 98 -7.96 2.09 -5.03
C GLU A 98 -8.09 3.51 -5.58
N ASN A 99 -7.60 4.52 -4.85
CA ASN A 99 -7.65 5.91 -5.30
C ASN A 99 -6.76 6.16 -6.53
N GLN A 100 -5.55 5.57 -6.57
CA GLN A 100 -4.63 5.70 -7.68
C GLN A 100 -5.08 4.87 -8.89
N ILE A 101 -5.71 3.72 -8.65
CA ILE A 101 -6.34 2.92 -9.73
C ILE A 101 -7.43 3.74 -10.41
N GLU A 102 -8.30 4.38 -9.63
CA GLU A 102 -9.38 5.22 -10.17
C GLU A 102 -8.83 6.41 -10.97
N ALA A 103 -7.87 7.15 -10.40
CA ALA A 103 -7.30 8.33 -11.02
C ALA A 103 -6.56 8.00 -12.33
N LEU A 104 -5.71 6.95 -12.33
CA LEU A 104 -4.93 6.58 -13.52
C LEU A 104 -5.80 5.94 -14.59
N SER A 105 -6.78 5.10 -14.24
CA SER A 105 -7.71 4.56 -15.25
C SER A 105 -8.54 5.66 -15.89
N SER A 106 -8.96 6.67 -15.13
CA SER A 106 -9.65 7.86 -15.65
C SER A 106 -8.74 8.70 -16.56
N ALA A 107 -7.42 8.73 -16.32
CA ALA A 107 -6.41 9.36 -17.17
C ALA A 107 -5.99 8.51 -18.39
N GLY A 108 -6.65 7.37 -18.63
CA GLY A 108 -6.46 6.57 -19.83
C GLY A 108 -5.41 5.45 -19.72
N TYR A 109 -4.89 5.16 -18.54
CA TYR A 109 -3.97 4.05 -18.31
C TYR A 109 -4.71 2.73 -18.08
N ARG A 110 -4.15 1.60 -18.55
CA ARG A 110 -4.47 0.27 -18.02
C ARG A 110 -3.75 0.13 -16.70
N VAL A 111 -4.45 -0.29 -15.65
CA VAL A 111 -3.89 -0.36 -14.29
C VAL A 111 -3.97 -1.78 -13.75
N ILE A 112 -2.81 -2.33 -13.36
CA ILE A 112 -2.70 -3.62 -12.71
C ILE A 112 -2.33 -3.40 -11.25
N ALA A 113 -3.13 -3.89 -10.31
CA ALA A 113 -2.79 -3.91 -8.90
C ALA A 113 -2.77 -5.35 -8.39
N LYS A 114 -1.59 -5.84 -8.04
CA LYS A 114 -1.42 -7.25 -7.68
C LYS A 114 -1.15 -7.44 -6.19
N ASP A 115 -1.61 -8.56 -5.67
CA ASP A 115 -1.16 -9.10 -4.39
C ASP A 115 0.10 -9.93 -4.64
N ARG A 116 1.22 -9.55 -4.02
CA ARG A 116 2.43 -10.36 -4.17
C ARG A 116 2.26 -11.71 -3.49
N LEU A 117 2.99 -12.71 -3.95
CA LEU A 117 3.03 -14.04 -3.35
C LEU A 117 3.37 -13.95 -1.85
N GLY A 118 2.56 -14.57 -1.02
CA GLY A 118 2.63 -14.49 0.44
C GLY A 118 1.62 -13.53 1.08
N TRP A 119 0.87 -12.72 0.30
CA TRP A 119 0.01 -11.65 0.81
C TRP A 119 -1.35 -11.60 0.09
N GLY A 120 -2.30 -10.84 0.70
CA GLY A 120 -3.62 -10.60 0.12
C GLY A 120 -4.34 -11.89 -0.28
N LYS A 121 -4.90 -11.93 -1.47
CA LYS A 121 -5.58 -13.11 -2.05
C LYS A 121 -4.63 -14.08 -2.77
N SER A 122 -3.32 -13.77 -2.84
CA SER A 122 -2.31 -14.66 -3.40
C SER A 122 -1.97 -15.81 -2.46
N SER A 123 -1.43 -16.91 -3.00
CA SER A 123 -0.98 -18.09 -2.22
C SER A 123 0.09 -17.73 -1.19
N LYS A 124 0.12 -18.49 -0.07
CA LYS A 124 1.08 -18.36 1.04
C LYS A 124 2.00 -19.60 1.10
N PRO A 125 2.84 -19.84 0.08
CA PRO A 125 3.74 -21.00 0.11
C PRO A 125 4.83 -20.81 1.17
N ILE A 126 5.24 -21.89 1.79
CA ILE A 126 6.43 -21.92 2.64
C ILE A 126 7.64 -22.20 1.74
N ILE A 127 8.33 -21.13 1.34
CA ILE A 127 9.44 -21.15 0.38
C ILE A 127 10.52 -20.13 0.78
N PRO A 128 11.74 -20.22 0.24
CA PRO A 128 12.71 -19.13 0.34
C PRO A 128 12.21 -17.89 -0.43
N TYR A 129 11.83 -16.84 0.29
CA TYR A 129 11.49 -15.58 -0.33
C TYR A 129 12.74 -14.75 -0.66
N SER A 130 12.70 -14.04 -1.78
CA SER A 130 13.70 -13.03 -2.16
C SER A 130 13.04 -11.90 -2.94
N ILE A 131 13.67 -10.73 -2.98
CA ILE A 131 13.20 -9.62 -3.81
C ILE A 131 13.28 -10.01 -5.30
N ASN A 132 14.30 -10.79 -5.69
CA ASN A 132 14.41 -11.34 -7.05
C ASN A 132 13.20 -12.22 -7.42
N LEU A 133 12.75 -13.10 -6.50
CA LEU A 133 11.55 -13.92 -6.73
C LEU A 133 10.32 -13.06 -7.02
N TRP A 134 10.10 -12.01 -6.24
CA TRP A 134 8.96 -11.13 -6.45
C TRP A 134 9.07 -10.30 -7.74
N ALA A 135 10.29 -9.84 -8.09
CA ALA A 135 10.53 -9.15 -9.36
C ALA A 135 10.25 -10.08 -10.56
N SER A 136 10.76 -11.32 -10.53
CA SER A 136 10.53 -12.31 -11.58
C SER A 136 9.05 -12.73 -11.68
N ASN A 137 8.32 -12.82 -10.56
CA ASN A 137 6.88 -13.07 -10.59
C ASN A 137 6.11 -11.92 -11.28
N THR A 138 6.62 -10.69 -11.19
CA THR A 138 6.03 -9.57 -11.93
C THR A 138 6.29 -9.70 -13.42
N ALA A 139 7.50 -10.06 -13.84
CA ALA A 139 7.81 -10.29 -15.26
C ALA A 139 6.93 -11.43 -15.84
N ARG A 140 6.77 -12.54 -15.10
CA ARG A 140 5.88 -13.65 -15.51
C ARG A 140 4.41 -13.23 -15.61
N LEU A 141 3.93 -12.35 -14.70
CA LEU A 141 2.56 -11.80 -14.80
C LEU A 141 2.42 -10.90 -16.04
N MET A 142 3.43 -10.07 -16.33
CA MET A 142 3.45 -9.26 -17.55
C MET A 142 3.41 -10.14 -18.82
N ASP A 143 4.17 -11.24 -18.85
CA ASP A 143 4.13 -12.20 -19.96
C ASP A 143 2.74 -12.82 -20.13
N HIS A 144 2.12 -13.23 -19.01
CA HIS A 144 0.76 -13.78 -19.00
C HIS A 144 -0.29 -12.77 -19.53
N LEU A 145 -0.10 -11.49 -19.26
CA LEU A 145 -1.00 -10.41 -19.66
C LEU A 145 -0.62 -9.76 -21.02
N GLU A 146 0.38 -10.32 -21.70
CA GLU A 146 0.91 -9.79 -22.97
C GLU A 146 1.35 -8.32 -22.87
N ILE A 147 1.90 -7.92 -21.68
CA ILE A 147 2.43 -6.60 -21.43
C ILE A 147 3.93 -6.61 -21.74
N SER A 148 4.36 -5.94 -22.80
CA SER A 148 5.77 -5.83 -23.18
C SER A 148 6.54 -4.96 -22.19
N GLU A 149 6.00 -3.80 -21.84
CA GLU A 149 6.60 -2.84 -20.90
C GLU A 149 5.52 -2.13 -20.08
N ALA A 150 5.87 -1.65 -18.89
CA ALA A 150 4.97 -0.91 -18.02
C ALA A 150 5.71 0.09 -17.14
N ALA A 151 4.99 1.08 -16.63
CA ALA A 151 5.44 1.84 -15.47
C ALA A 151 5.19 1.00 -14.19
N LEU A 152 6.17 0.94 -13.29
CA LEU A 152 6.04 0.24 -12.03
C LEU A 152 6.06 1.20 -10.85
N VAL A 153 5.05 1.07 -9.99
CA VAL A 153 4.88 1.88 -8.77
C VAL A 153 4.92 0.96 -7.57
N GLY A 154 5.80 1.21 -6.62
CA GLY A 154 5.96 0.37 -5.43
C GLY A 154 6.02 1.15 -4.14
N HIS A 155 5.17 0.77 -3.16
CA HIS A 155 5.17 1.36 -1.82
C HIS A 155 5.98 0.50 -0.84
N SER A 156 6.75 1.17 0.04
CA SER A 156 7.46 0.49 1.13
C SER A 156 8.39 -0.61 0.61
N ILE A 157 8.20 -1.87 1.00
CA ILE A 157 8.94 -3.01 0.44
C ILE A 157 8.59 -3.26 -1.04
N GLY A 158 7.40 -2.86 -1.50
CA GLY A 158 7.05 -2.85 -2.92
C GLY A 158 8.00 -1.95 -3.73
N GLY A 159 8.51 -0.86 -3.13
CA GLY A 159 9.54 -0.01 -3.71
C GLY A 159 10.85 -0.75 -3.97
N GLN A 160 11.30 -1.60 -3.03
CA GLN A 160 12.47 -2.47 -3.27
C GLN A 160 12.22 -3.48 -4.41
N MET A 161 10.98 -3.99 -4.51
CA MET A 161 10.62 -4.95 -5.58
C MET A 161 10.69 -4.31 -6.97
N VAL A 162 10.09 -3.12 -7.13
CA VAL A 162 10.11 -2.42 -8.43
C VAL A 162 11.50 -1.90 -8.79
N THR A 163 12.31 -1.53 -7.79
CA THR A 163 13.73 -1.20 -7.97
C THR A 163 14.51 -2.41 -8.50
N ARG A 164 14.36 -3.58 -7.86
CA ARG A 164 15.00 -4.81 -8.33
C ARG A 164 14.48 -5.24 -9.70
N PHE A 165 13.20 -5.02 -9.98
CA PHE A 165 12.65 -5.27 -11.32
C PHE A 165 13.33 -4.39 -12.37
N ALA A 166 13.48 -3.09 -12.12
CA ALA A 166 14.13 -2.16 -13.03
C ALA A 166 15.60 -2.55 -13.31
N PHE A 167 16.29 -3.09 -12.31
CA PHE A 167 17.65 -3.60 -12.46
C PHE A 167 17.72 -4.90 -13.27
N LEU A 168 16.80 -5.85 -13.04
CA LEU A 168 16.83 -7.18 -13.70
C LEU A 168 16.22 -7.15 -15.09
N TYR A 169 15.24 -6.28 -15.37
CA TYR A 169 14.45 -6.24 -16.57
C TYR A 169 14.34 -4.80 -17.13
N PRO A 170 15.49 -4.15 -17.46
CA PRO A 170 15.51 -2.75 -17.87
C PRO A 170 14.67 -2.44 -19.11
N ASP A 171 14.55 -3.41 -20.04
CA ASP A 171 13.77 -3.26 -21.26
C ASP A 171 12.24 -3.47 -21.06
N ARG A 172 11.81 -3.80 -19.84
CA ARG A 172 10.42 -4.09 -19.49
C ARG A 172 9.78 -2.99 -18.65
N ILE A 173 10.51 -1.90 -18.39
CA ILE A 173 10.06 -0.82 -17.52
C ILE A 173 10.21 0.54 -18.18
N THR A 174 9.11 1.30 -18.28
CA THR A 174 9.11 2.67 -18.84
C THR A 174 9.43 3.72 -17.80
N HIS A 175 8.85 3.60 -16.61
CA HIS A 175 9.03 4.51 -15.47
C HIS A 175 9.09 3.73 -14.16
N LEU A 176 9.94 4.18 -13.26
CA LEU A 176 10.06 3.63 -11.91
C LEU A 176 9.56 4.66 -10.90
N VAL A 177 8.59 4.27 -10.06
CA VAL A 177 8.15 5.10 -8.94
C VAL A 177 8.26 4.32 -7.64
N THR A 178 8.97 4.89 -6.68
CA THR A 178 9.03 4.36 -5.32
C THR A 178 8.29 5.31 -4.38
N VAL A 179 7.38 4.75 -3.58
CA VAL A 179 6.58 5.50 -2.60
C VAL A 179 7.00 5.07 -1.21
N ASN A 180 7.56 5.96 -0.41
CA ASN A 180 8.09 5.66 0.95
C ASN A 180 8.84 4.31 1.00
N GLN A 181 9.73 4.10 0.01
CA GLN A 181 10.51 2.86 -0.08
C GLN A 181 11.31 2.64 1.20
N VAL A 182 11.21 1.45 1.77
CA VAL A 182 12.10 1.00 2.87
C VAL A 182 13.44 0.50 2.32
N GLY A 183 14.45 0.40 3.21
CA GLY A 183 15.77 -0.12 2.83
C GLY A 183 16.58 0.85 1.97
N LEU A 184 16.34 2.16 2.11
CA LEU A 184 17.16 3.20 1.49
C LEU A 184 18.60 3.27 2.04
N THR A 185 18.87 2.57 3.12
CA THR A 185 20.22 2.37 3.67
C THR A 185 20.48 0.89 3.89
N ASP A 186 21.61 0.41 3.41
CA ASP A 186 22.07 -0.96 3.72
C ASP A 186 22.54 -1.02 5.17
N ARG A 187 21.75 -1.69 6.00
CA ARG A 187 22.02 -1.83 7.44
C ARG A 187 22.57 -3.22 7.81
N ARG A 188 22.89 -4.07 6.83
CA ARG A 188 23.33 -5.45 7.09
C ARG A 188 24.62 -5.50 7.92
N ALA A 189 25.58 -4.64 7.64
CA ALA A 189 26.83 -4.57 8.38
C ALA A 189 26.67 -4.18 9.86
N GLY A 190 25.62 -3.43 10.20
CA GLY A 190 25.33 -3.00 11.59
C GLY A 190 24.31 -3.86 12.33
N ARG A 191 23.76 -4.90 11.67
CA ARG A 191 22.80 -5.83 12.27
C ARG A 191 23.49 -7.16 12.52
N GLY A 192 23.45 -7.64 13.76
CA GLY A 192 23.82 -9.02 14.07
C GLY A 192 22.98 -10.02 13.28
N PHE A 193 23.52 -11.20 13.07
CA PHE A 193 22.79 -12.31 12.47
C PHE A 193 21.51 -12.59 13.26
N ARG A 194 20.39 -12.65 12.56
CA ARG A 194 19.09 -13.05 13.13
C ARG A 194 18.68 -14.37 12.49
N PRO A 195 18.82 -15.50 13.21
CA PRO A 195 18.35 -16.77 12.68
C PRO A 195 16.84 -16.71 12.46
N LEU A 196 16.35 -17.50 11.51
CA LEU A 196 14.94 -17.87 11.44
C LEU A 196 14.63 -18.65 12.70
N SER A 197 14.24 -17.95 13.74
CA SER A 197 14.00 -18.55 15.04
C SER A 197 12.53 -18.89 15.23
N GLY A 198 12.31 -19.97 15.90
CA GLY A 198 11.25 -20.02 16.85
C GLY A 198 9.98 -20.66 16.37
N GLU A 199 9.28 -21.08 17.35
CA GLU A 199 7.89 -21.48 17.29
C GLU A 199 7.04 -20.31 16.81
N ILE A 200 6.02 -20.61 16.05
CA ILE A 200 4.96 -19.69 15.68
C ILE A 200 3.89 -19.83 16.74
N GLU A 201 3.56 -18.73 17.39
CA GLU A 201 2.44 -18.69 18.31
C GLU A 201 1.13 -18.94 17.54
N SER A 202 0.46 -20.06 17.90
CA SER A 202 -0.77 -20.48 17.22
C SER A 202 -2.01 -19.78 17.75
N ASN A 203 -1.99 -19.34 19.01
CA ASN A 203 -3.08 -18.64 19.68
C ASN A 203 -2.53 -17.37 20.36
N PRO A 204 -2.32 -16.30 19.60
CA PRO A 204 -1.81 -15.05 20.16
C PRO A 204 -2.83 -14.43 21.13
N ASP A 205 -2.33 -13.71 22.13
CA ASP A 205 -3.16 -12.85 22.96
C ASP A 205 -3.74 -11.73 22.08
N MET A 206 -5.06 -11.68 22.00
CA MET A 206 -5.73 -10.76 21.06
C MET A 206 -5.71 -9.31 21.55
N ASP A 207 -5.56 -9.06 22.84
CA ASP A 207 -5.38 -7.71 23.38
C ASP A 207 -3.98 -7.19 23.02
N GLU A 208 -2.93 -8.00 23.16
CA GLU A 208 -1.57 -7.66 22.72
C GLU A 208 -1.50 -7.45 21.19
N VAL A 209 -2.23 -8.27 20.43
CA VAL A 209 -2.36 -8.08 18.97
C VAL A 209 -2.97 -6.72 18.67
N TYR A 210 -4.06 -6.35 19.35
CA TYR A 210 -4.72 -5.07 19.11
C TYR A 210 -3.83 -3.89 19.48
N GLU A 211 -3.16 -3.93 20.62
CA GLU A 211 -2.17 -2.92 21.01
C GLU A 211 -1.05 -2.78 19.98
N SER A 212 -0.59 -3.89 19.39
CA SER A 212 0.41 -3.85 18.33
C SER A 212 -0.11 -3.18 17.06
N LEU A 213 -1.41 -3.31 16.77
CA LEU A 213 -2.07 -2.65 15.64
C LEU A 213 -2.27 -1.15 15.89
N LEU A 214 -2.53 -0.74 17.13
CA LEU A 214 -2.57 0.68 17.50
C LEU A 214 -1.21 1.35 17.27
N ARG A 215 -0.14 0.75 17.79
CA ARG A 215 1.23 1.24 17.53
C ARG A 215 1.55 1.29 16.04
N TRP A 216 1.17 0.24 15.30
CA TRP A 216 1.33 0.25 13.86
C TRP A 216 0.58 1.40 13.17
N ALA A 217 -0.64 1.72 13.60
CA ALA A 217 -1.42 2.82 13.04
C ALA A 217 -0.72 4.17 13.31
N GLU A 218 -0.25 4.39 14.53
CA GLU A 218 0.50 5.60 14.92
C GLU A 218 1.82 5.76 14.14
N GLU A 219 2.53 4.66 13.87
CA GLU A 219 3.81 4.67 13.14
C GLU A 219 3.66 4.89 11.63
N ASN A 220 2.48 4.57 11.06
CA ASN A 220 2.30 4.55 9.61
C ASN A 220 1.43 5.69 9.08
N TYR A 221 0.66 6.38 9.93
CA TYR A 221 -0.22 7.47 9.52
C TYR A 221 0.03 8.70 10.37
N SER A 222 0.35 9.82 9.73
CA SER A 222 0.46 11.12 10.41
C SER A 222 -0.90 11.66 10.83
N SER A 223 -1.95 11.27 10.11
CA SER A 223 -3.34 11.65 10.38
C SER A 223 -4.25 10.45 10.17
N TRP A 224 -4.89 9.98 11.25
CA TRP A 224 -5.82 8.84 11.18
C TRP A 224 -7.12 9.21 10.48
N GLN A 225 -7.62 8.29 9.65
CA GLN A 225 -8.96 8.36 9.05
C GLN A 225 -9.68 7.02 9.27
N PRO A 226 -11.01 7.02 9.52
CA PRO A 226 -11.79 5.81 9.73
C PRO A 226 -11.65 4.76 8.61
N ALA A 227 -11.43 5.22 7.37
CA ALA A 227 -11.20 4.35 6.22
C ALA A 227 -9.98 3.41 6.39
N PHE A 228 -9.00 3.77 7.22
CA PHE A 228 -7.80 2.95 7.48
C PHE A 228 -8.07 1.77 8.42
N SER A 229 -9.21 1.78 9.14
CA SER A 229 -9.63 0.67 10.02
C SER A 229 -9.74 -0.67 9.29
N LYS A 230 -10.01 -0.65 7.98
CA LYS A 230 -10.03 -1.87 7.15
C LYS A 230 -8.73 -2.68 7.25
N HIS A 231 -7.59 -2.01 7.35
CA HIS A 231 -6.28 -2.66 7.46
C HIS A 231 -6.06 -3.30 8.83
N MET A 232 -6.48 -2.62 9.89
CA MET A 232 -6.44 -3.17 11.25
C MET A 232 -7.38 -4.39 11.37
N ARG A 233 -8.64 -4.26 10.88
CA ARG A 233 -9.62 -5.35 10.88
C ARG A 233 -9.09 -6.61 10.21
N ILE A 234 -8.53 -6.48 9.01
CA ILE A 234 -8.00 -7.62 8.25
C ILE A 234 -6.86 -8.28 9.03
N ARG A 235 -5.92 -7.52 9.52
CA ARG A 235 -4.78 -8.04 10.29
C ARG A 235 -5.20 -8.69 11.60
N TYR A 236 -6.13 -8.08 12.32
CA TYR A 236 -6.72 -8.65 13.53
C TYR A 236 -7.45 -9.96 13.23
N GLY A 237 -8.33 -9.95 12.23
CA GLY A 237 -9.08 -11.13 11.83
C GLY A 237 -8.20 -12.28 11.32
N GLN A 238 -7.09 -12.00 10.64
CA GLN A 238 -6.13 -13.03 10.23
C GLN A 238 -5.46 -13.73 11.42
N ARG A 239 -5.29 -13.04 12.57
CA ARG A 239 -4.80 -13.65 13.82
C ARG A 239 -5.81 -14.62 14.43
N LEU A 240 -7.11 -14.36 14.22
CA LEU A 240 -8.20 -15.25 14.64
C LEU A 240 -8.39 -16.46 13.71
N SER A 241 -7.75 -16.47 12.54
CA SER A 241 -7.84 -17.56 11.57
C SER A 241 -7.14 -18.82 12.09
N GLY A 242 -7.76 -19.98 11.92
CA GLY A 242 -7.10 -21.28 12.17
C GLY A 242 -5.82 -21.51 11.35
N ASP A 243 -5.69 -20.82 10.20
CA ASP A 243 -4.50 -20.87 9.33
C ASP A 243 -3.45 -19.80 9.68
N TRP A 244 -3.65 -19.05 10.75
CA TRP A 244 -2.70 -18.03 11.21
C TRP A 244 -1.25 -18.52 11.29
N PRO A 245 -0.95 -19.72 11.84
CA PRO A 245 0.43 -20.20 11.93
C PRO A 245 1.14 -20.27 10.58
N ARG A 246 0.42 -20.58 9.49
CA ARG A 246 0.96 -20.56 8.13
C ARG A 246 1.31 -19.14 7.69
N LEU A 247 0.39 -18.18 7.87
CA LEU A 247 0.64 -16.79 7.51
C LEU A 247 1.77 -16.20 8.36
N ALA A 248 1.81 -16.52 9.66
CA ALA A 248 2.88 -16.09 10.55
C ALA A 248 4.26 -16.58 10.10
N ARG A 249 4.35 -17.84 9.63
CA ARG A 249 5.59 -18.38 9.04
C ARG A 249 5.99 -17.65 7.78
N VAL A 250 5.06 -17.33 6.88
CA VAL A 250 5.32 -16.54 5.67
C VAL A 250 5.79 -15.13 6.06
N ASN A 251 5.17 -14.50 7.06
CA ASN A 251 5.60 -13.20 7.57
C ASN A 251 7.02 -13.23 8.12
N GLN A 252 7.39 -14.30 8.84
CA GLN A 252 8.74 -14.49 9.37
C GLN A 252 9.77 -14.64 8.24
N LEU A 253 9.49 -15.48 7.22
CA LEU A 253 10.35 -15.68 6.05
C LEU A 253 10.54 -14.41 5.25
N THR A 254 9.47 -13.66 5.01
CA THR A 254 9.53 -12.38 4.28
C THR A 254 10.18 -11.28 5.10
N GLY A 255 10.01 -11.27 6.41
CA GLY A 255 10.71 -10.36 7.33
C GLY A 255 12.23 -10.62 7.35
N HIS A 256 12.64 -11.89 7.36
CA HIS A 256 14.05 -12.28 7.26
C HIS A 256 14.64 -11.85 5.91
N MET A 257 13.96 -12.13 4.80
CA MET A 257 14.37 -11.69 3.47
C MET A 257 14.56 -10.17 3.44
N ARG A 258 13.60 -9.38 3.93
CA ARG A 258 13.69 -7.90 3.99
C ARG A 258 14.92 -7.42 4.77
N ALA A 259 15.34 -8.17 5.80
CA ALA A 259 16.51 -7.82 6.60
C ALA A 259 17.83 -8.12 5.88
N MET A 260 17.86 -9.12 4.99
CA MET A 260 19.06 -9.65 4.35
C MET A 260 19.23 -9.25 2.89
N ASP A 261 18.14 -8.98 2.18
CA ASP A 261 18.18 -8.52 0.79
C ASP A 261 18.17 -6.97 0.71
N THR A 262 18.92 -6.41 -0.23
CA THR A 262 19.03 -4.96 -0.41
C THR A 262 19.06 -4.61 -1.90
N VAL A 263 18.60 -3.39 -2.23
CA VAL A 263 18.62 -2.85 -3.60
C VAL A 263 19.46 -1.58 -3.71
N VAL A 264 20.17 -1.21 -2.65
CA VAL A 264 20.96 0.04 -2.62
C VAL A 264 22.05 0.06 -3.70
N ASN A 265 22.64 -1.10 -3.98
CA ASN A 265 23.70 -1.21 -4.99
C ASN A 265 23.14 -1.30 -6.43
N ASP A 266 21.84 -1.51 -6.59
CA ASP A 266 21.19 -1.59 -7.92
C ASP A 266 21.02 -0.19 -8.53
N TRP A 267 20.82 0.84 -7.72
CA TRP A 267 20.41 2.18 -8.12
C TRP A 267 21.28 2.80 -9.20
N GLN A 268 22.60 2.70 -9.06
CA GLN A 268 23.56 3.27 -10.01
C GLN A 268 23.49 2.66 -11.42
N HIS A 269 22.86 1.51 -11.56
CA HIS A 269 22.71 0.79 -12.83
C HIS A 269 21.35 0.99 -13.48
N ILE A 270 20.39 1.65 -12.81
CA ILE A 270 19.02 1.86 -13.29
C ILE A 270 18.95 3.17 -14.08
N GLN A 271 18.83 3.08 -15.39
CA GLN A 271 18.72 4.23 -16.31
C GLN A 271 17.29 4.75 -16.45
N THR A 272 16.31 3.96 -16.04
CA THR A 272 14.88 4.28 -16.12
C THR A 272 14.56 5.59 -15.40
N LYS A 273 13.73 6.45 -16.03
CA LYS A 273 13.21 7.67 -15.39
C LYS A 273 12.55 7.31 -14.06
N THR A 274 13.05 7.84 -12.96
CA THR A 274 12.71 7.42 -11.59
C THR A 274 12.14 8.57 -10.77
N LEU A 275 11.00 8.32 -10.10
CA LEU A 275 10.45 9.22 -9.09
C LEU A 275 10.56 8.58 -7.70
N ILE A 276 11.22 9.26 -6.77
CA ILE A 276 11.23 8.93 -5.35
C ILE A 276 10.22 9.82 -4.66
N LEU A 277 9.02 9.29 -4.43
CA LEU A 277 7.90 9.97 -3.81
C LEU A 277 7.77 9.52 -2.35
N GLY A 278 7.35 10.41 -1.46
CA GLY A 278 7.01 10.00 -0.09
C GLY A 278 6.56 11.12 0.83
N GLY A 279 5.92 10.75 1.93
CA GLY A 279 5.65 11.62 3.06
C GLY A 279 6.94 11.85 3.86
N GLU A 280 7.22 13.09 4.24
CA GLU A 280 8.47 13.45 4.95
C GLU A 280 8.50 12.95 6.39
N ASP A 281 7.32 12.74 7.00
CA ASP A 281 7.15 12.38 8.41
C ASP A 281 7.14 10.85 8.64
N ASP A 282 7.51 10.05 7.63
CA ASP A 282 7.63 8.58 7.72
C ASP A 282 8.54 8.13 8.88
N TYR A 283 9.82 8.54 8.82
CA TYR A 283 10.78 8.37 9.91
C TYR A 283 11.88 9.44 9.82
N PRO A 284 12.58 9.77 10.93
CA PRO A 284 13.43 10.96 11.00
C PRO A 284 14.53 11.12 9.94
N SER A 285 14.96 10.03 9.31
CA SER A 285 15.97 10.08 8.26
C SER A 285 15.46 9.92 6.85
N PHE A 286 14.13 9.71 6.65
CA PHE A 286 13.56 9.37 5.34
C PHE A 286 13.92 10.40 4.26
N SER A 287 13.60 11.68 4.47
CA SER A 287 13.86 12.75 3.49
C SER A 287 15.35 12.84 3.10
N ARG A 288 16.26 12.69 4.07
CA ARG A 288 17.69 12.67 3.80
C ARG A 288 18.10 11.45 2.98
N GLU A 289 17.58 10.27 3.32
CA GLU A 289 17.89 9.02 2.62
C GLU A 289 17.30 9.00 1.21
N ALA A 290 16.10 9.51 1.02
CA ALA A 290 15.45 9.65 -0.30
C ALA A 290 16.25 10.60 -1.23
N LYS A 291 16.63 11.78 -0.74
CA LYS A 291 17.48 12.73 -1.47
C LYS A 291 18.86 12.16 -1.79
N ARG A 292 19.43 11.33 -0.91
CA ARG A 292 20.68 10.62 -1.19
C ARG A 292 20.49 9.57 -2.28
N ALA A 293 19.42 8.77 -2.21
CA ALA A 293 19.10 7.77 -3.23
C ALA A 293 18.96 8.43 -4.61
N ALA A 294 18.22 9.53 -4.71
CA ALA A 294 18.04 10.26 -5.96
C ALA A 294 19.35 10.73 -6.61
N LYS A 295 20.40 11.00 -5.81
CA LYS A 295 21.71 11.36 -6.33
C LYS A 295 22.52 10.18 -6.88
N VAL A 296 22.16 8.96 -6.52
CA VAL A 296 22.84 7.73 -6.97
C VAL A 296 22.19 7.17 -8.23
N PHE A 297 20.87 7.27 -8.36
CA PHE A 297 20.18 6.93 -9.61
C PHE A 297 20.64 7.87 -10.73
N PRO A 298 20.94 7.38 -11.92
CA PRO A 298 21.33 8.21 -13.06
C PRO A 298 20.27 9.21 -13.53
N ASN A 299 18.99 8.87 -13.36
CA ASN A 299 17.84 9.67 -13.84
C ASN A 299 16.70 9.66 -12.81
N ALA A 300 16.90 10.33 -11.67
CA ALA A 300 15.88 10.38 -10.62
C ALA A 300 15.59 11.79 -10.12
N GLU A 301 14.33 11.99 -9.76
CA GLU A 301 13.85 13.15 -9.03
C GLU A 301 13.11 12.75 -7.75
N THR A 302 12.97 13.68 -6.82
CA THR A 302 12.23 13.48 -5.57
C THR A 302 11.00 14.36 -5.52
N PHE A 303 9.91 13.80 -4.99
CA PHE A 303 8.72 14.54 -4.61
C PHE A 303 8.34 14.15 -3.17
N LEU A 304 8.67 15.01 -2.22
CA LEU A 304 8.46 14.77 -0.79
C LEU A 304 7.35 15.67 -0.27
N ILE A 305 6.43 15.11 0.51
CA ILE A 305 5.19 15.75 0.97
C ILE A 305 5.31 16.02 2.47
N PRO A 306 5.44 17.29 2.90
CA PRO A 306 5.52 17.64 4.32
C PRO A 306 4.25 17.26 5.08
N GLY A 307 4.38 16.85 6.34
CA GLY A 307 3.24 16.56 7.23
C GLY A 307 2.53 15.24 6.92
N VAL A 308 3.13 14.37 6.10
CA VAL A 308 2.53 13.10 5.66
C VAL A 308 3.43 11.94 6.06
N GLY A 309 2.83 10.85 6.53
CA GLY A 309 3.52 9.67 7.05
C GLY A 309 3.90 8.64 5.98
N HIS A 310 3.90 7.38 6.40
CA HIS A 310 4.36 6.26 5.57
C HIS A 310 3.43 5.93 4.39
N ASN A 311 2.14 6.28 4.47
CA ASN A 311 1.13 5.92 3.48
C ASN A 311 0.54 7.13 2.73
N PRO A 312 1.35 7.95 2.02
CA PRO A 312 0.87 9.17 1.37
C PRO A 312 -0.23 8.92 0.34
N HIS A 313 -0.23 7.76 -0.31
CA HIS A 313 -1.25 7.36 -1.29
C HIS A 313 -2.64 7.13 -0.66
N GLU A 314 -2.72 6.94 0.65
CA GLU A 314 -3.97 6.88 1.41
C GLU A 314 -4.26 8.19 2.16
N GLU A 315 -3.23 8.84 2.74
CA GLU A 315 -3.41 10.07 3.52
C GLU A 315 -3.75 11.28 2.64
N VAL A 316 -3.11 11.41 1.49
CA VAL A 316 -3.26 12.53 0.53
C VAL A 316 -3.38 12.02 -0.91
N PRO A 317 -4.41 11.19 -1.21
CA PRO A 317 -4.52 10.45 -2.46
C PRO A 317 -4.50 11.32 -3.71
N ASP A 318 -5.11 12.51 -3.66
CA ASP A 318 -5.19 13.42 -4.80
C ASP A 318 -3.82 14.00 -5.16
N ILE A 319 -3.00 14.33 -4.17
CA ILE A 319 -1.64 14.84 -4.38
C ILE A 319 -0.79 13.75 -5.04
N VAL A 320 -0.85 12.52 -4.50
CA VAL A 320 -0.09 11.39 -5.03
C VAL A 320 -0.56 11.05 -6.44
N SER A 321 -1.86 10.96 -6.69
CA SER A 321 -2.42 10.65 -8.00
C SER A 321 -2.04 11.70 -9.05
N THR A 322 -2.14 12.99 -8.71
CA THR A 322 -1.72 14.09 -9.60
C THR A 322 -0.24 14.00 -9.96
N GLN A 323 0.62 13.75 -8.96
CA GLN A 323 2.05 13.64 -9.18
C GLN A 323 2.41 12.39 -10.01
N LEU A 324 1.72 11.26 -9.80
CA LEU A 324 1.90 10.06 -10.62
C LEU A 324 1.54 10.33 -12.08
N ILE A 325 0.37 10.90 -12.36
CA ILE A 325 -0.07 11.22 -13.73
C ILE A 325 0.95 12.13 -14.40
N LYS A 326 1.33 13.24 -13.74
CA LYS A 326 2.33 14.18 -14.26
C LYS A 326 3.67 13.54 -14.59
N PHE A 327 4.14 12.60 -13.75
CA PHE A 327 5.44 11.96 -13.94
C PHE A 327 5.40 10.92 -15.05
N LEU A 328 4.27 10.25 -15.25
CA LEU A 328 4.08 9.18 -16.23
C LEU A 328 3.74 9.71 -17.65
N GLU A 329 3.46 11.00 -17.81
CA GLU A 329 3.31 11.66 -19.12
C GLU A 329 4.67 11.74 -19.85
#